data_af758839de5016a2ab3908fae9a1665a
#
_entry.id   af758839de5016a2ab3908fae9a1665a
#
_cell.length_a   1.000
_cell.length_b   1.000
_cell.length_c   1.000
_cell.angle_alpha   90.00
_cell.angle_beta   90.00
_cell.angle_gamma   90.00
#
_symmetry.space_group_name_H-M   'P 1'
#
loop_
_entity.id
_entity.type
_entity.pdbx_description
1 polymer ?
#
loop_
_entity_poly.entity_id
_entity_poly.type
_entity_poly.pdbx_seq_one_letter_code
_entity_poly.pdbx_strand_id
1 'polypeptide(L)'
;YMSDIKNILVTGGAGFIGSHTCVELLQAGYGVGIIDDLSNSCEKAVDRIAQIVKQAEADGKAPAGASERMKFYEDNVLNRDALERIFAENDIYGVIHFAGFKAVGESVEKPLEYYYNNITNTLILCDVMRKHGCKRIVFSSSATVYGEPDSVPLSETAEKKPATNPY
;
A
#
# COMPACT_ATOMS: atom_id res chain seq x y z
N TYR A 1 -28.26 9.63 -8.59
CA TYR A 1 -27.44 9.40 -7.38
C TYR A 1 -26.03 9.11 -7.86
N MET A 2 -25.15 10.11 -7.80
CA MET A 2 -23.71 9.83 -7.89
C MET A 2 -23.36 9.12 -6.57
N SER A 3 -23.01 7.83 -6.66
CA SER A 3 -22.46 7.14 -5.50
C SER A 3 -21.16 7.83 -5.14
N ASP A 4 -20.99 8.25 -3.88
CA ASP A 4 -19.75 8.82 -3.40
C ASP A 4 -18.62 7.82 -3.62
N ILE A 5 -17.72 8.13 -4.56
CA ILE A 5 -16.57 7.27 -4.88
C ILE A 5 -15.65 7.31 -3.66
N LYS A 6 -15.45 6.14 -3.06
CA LYS A 6 -14.52 6.00 -1.95
C LYS A 6 -13.08 5.95 -2.47
N ASN A 7 -12.24 6.87 -2.01
CA ASN A 7 -10.82 6.89 -2.38
C ASN A 7 -9.99 6.08 -1.41
N ILE A 8 -9.17 5.19 -1.92
CA ILE A 8 -8.22 4.38 -1.15
C ILE A 8 -6.80 4.86 -1.45
N LEU A 9 -6.05 5.21 -0.41
CA LEU A 9 -4.62 5.45 -0.55
C LEU A 9 -3.87 4.12 -0.43
N VAL A 10 -3.08 3.78 -1.45
CA VAL A 10 -2.23 2.59 -1.48
C VAL A 10 -0.78 3.04 -1.39
N THR A 11 -0.13 2.77 -0.28
CA THR A 11 1.30 3.04 -0.13
C THR A 11 2.09 1.85 -0.66
N GLY A 12 3.19 2.09 -1.36
CA GLY A 12 3.92 1.03 -2.06
C GLY A 12 3.13 0.45 -3.25
N GLY A 13 2.25 1.29 -3.84
CA GLY A 13 1.32 0.85 -4.87
C GLY A 13 1.95 0.58 -6.23
N ALA A 14 3.19 1.00 -6.49
CA ALA A 14 3.96 0.63 -7.68
C ALA A 14 4.72 -0.70 -7.53
N GLY A 15 4.76 -1.27 -6.33
CA GLY A 15 5.32 -2.59 -6.06
C GLY A 15 4.47 -3.74 -6.61
N PHE A 16 4.97 -4.97 -6.52
CA PHE A 16 4.30 -6.14 -7.11
C PHE A 16 2.89 -6.35 -6.56
N ILE A 17 2.72 -6.49 -5.24
CA ILE A 17 1.41 -6.71 -4.63
C ILE A 17 0.54 -5.44 -4.75
N GLY A 18 1.13 -4.27 -4.49
CA GLY A 18 0.43 -2.99 -4.54
C GLY A 18 -0.18 -2.69 -5.90
N SER A 19 0.55 -2.92 -6.99
CA SER A 19 0.06 -2.67 -8.35
C SER A 19 -1.14 -3.55 -8.74
N HIS A 20 -1.10 -4.84 -8.36
CA HIS A 20 -2.24 -5.73 -8.57
C HIS A 20 -3.45 -5.31 -7.73
N THR A 21 -3.24 -4.91 -6.48
CA THR A 21 -4.30 -4.39 -5.62
C THR A 21 -4.92 -3.12 -6.18
N CYS A 22 -4.12 -2.21 -6.75
CA CYS A 22 -4.64 -1.00 -7.40
C CYS A 22 -5.55 -1.32 -8.59
N VAL A 23 -5.19 -2.31 -9.41
CA VAL A 23 -6.05 -2.78 -10.52
C VAL A 23 -7.41 -3.26 -10.00
N GLU A 24 -7.40 -4.15 -9.01
CA GLU A 24 -8.62 -4.70 -8.41
C GLU A 24 -9.52 -3.60 -7.80
N LEU A 25 -8.93 -2.65 -7.07
CA LEU A 25 -9.67 -1.53 -6.48
C LEU A 25 -10.34 -0.65 -7.55
N LEU A 26 -9.61 -0.29 -8.60
CA LEU A 26 -10.14 0.52 -9.70
C LEU A 26 -11.26 -0.21 -10.43
N GLN A 27 -11.10 -1.51 -10.72
CA GLN A 27 -12.13 -2.34 -11.35
C GLN A 27 -13.37 -2.50 -10.44
N ALA A 28 -13.19 -2.52 -9.13
CA ALA A 28 -14.28 -2.52 -8.15
C ALA A 28 -14.97 -1.15 -7.99
N GLY A 29 -14.49 -0.10 -8.67
CA GLY A 29 -15.12 1.22 -8.69
C GLY A 29 -14.60 2.21 -7.64
N TYR A 30 -13.54 1.89 -6.91
CA TYR A 30 -12.88 2.83 -6.01
C TYR A 30 -12.04 3.85 -6.79
N GLY A 31 -11.80 5.02 -6.16
CA GLY A 31 -10.69 5.89 -6.55
C GLY A 31 -9.41 5.42 -5.84
N VAL A 32 -8.27 5.55 -6.48
CA VAL A 32 -6.99 5.06 -5.95
C VAL A 32 -5.94 6.15 -6.00
N GLY A 33 -5.42 6.55 -4.83
CA GLY A 33 -4.18 7.29 -4.71
C GLY A 33 -3.02 6.32 -4.48
N ILE A 34 -1.96 6.43 -5.26
CA ILE A 34 -0.74 5.63 -5.10
C ILE A 34 0.36 6.56 -4.60
N ILE A 35 1.01 6.21 -3.49
CA ILE A 35 2.27 6.84 -3.07
C ILE A 35 3.38 5.79 -3.05
N ASP A 36 4.47 6.07 -3.78
CA ASP A 36 5.63 5.17 -3.94
C ASP A 36 6.85 6.00 -4.31
N ASP A 37 7.99 5.75 -3.70
CA ASP A 37 9.24 6.47 -3.96
C ASP A 37 10.09 5.82 -5.07
N LEU A 38 9.58 4.75 -5.67
CA LEU A 38 10.22 3.98 -6.72
C LEU A 38 11.60 3.39 -6.34
N SER A 39 11.94 3.35 -5.06
CA SER A 39 13.24 2.85 -4.58
C SER A 39 13.48 1.36 -4.90
N ASN A 40 12.40 0.57 -4.96
CA ASN A 40 12.44 -0.86 -5.31
C ASN A 40 11.28 -1.28 -6.25
N SER A 41 10.67 -0.32 -6.91
CA SER A 41 9.59 -0.47 -7.87
C SER A 41 9.90 0.26 -9.17
N CYS A 42 8.92 0.42 -10.06
CA CYS A 42 9.13 1.07 -11.34
C CYS A 42 7.88 1.85 -11.76
N GLU A 43 8.05 3.09 -12.20
CA GLU A 43 6.98 3.94 -12.74
C GLU A 43 6.16 3.24 -13.83
N LYS A 44 6.80 2.39 -14.63
CA LYS A 44 6.12 1.57 -15.65
C LYS A 44 5.00 0.69 -15.09
N ALA A 45 5.05 0.33 -13.80
CA ALA A 45 3.96 -0.40 -13.16
C ALA A 45 2.70 0.47 -13.05
N VAL A 46 2.87 1.76 -12.78
CA VAL A 46 1.76 2.73 -12.70
C VAL A 46 1.11 2.90 -14.07
N ASP A 47 1.90 3.04 -15.13
CA ASP A 47 1.38 3.10 -16.51
C ASP A 47 0.59 1.86 -16.88
N ARG A 48 1.07 0.67 -16.46
CA ARG A 48 0.41 -0.59 -16.73
C ARG A 48 -0.89 -0.77 -15.97
N ILE A 49 -1.00 -0.27 -14.73
CA ILE A 49 -2.27 -0.24 -14.01
C ILE A 49 -3.30 0.50 -14.84
N ALA A 50 -2.98 1.72 -15.30
CA ALA A 50 -3.88 2.52 -16.12
C ALA A 50 -4.30 1.80 -17.42
N GLN A 51 -3.36 1.17 -18.11
CA GLN A 51 -3.61 0.43 -19.35
C GLN A 51 -4.54 -0.77 -19.12
N ILE A 52 -4.29 -1.56 -18.06
CA ILE A 52 -5.09 -2.75 -17.73
C ILE A 52 -6.53 -2.33 -17.37
N VAL A 53 -6.68 -1.29 -16.54
CA VAL A 53 -8.00 -0.81 -16.14
C VAL A 53 -8.75 -0.23 -17.33
N LYS A 54 -8.10 0.52 -18.21
CA LYS A 54 -8.68 1.05 -19.44
C LYS A 54 -9.15 -0.07 -20.39
N GLN A 55 -8.39 -1.16 -20.49
CA GLN A 55 -8.82 -2.33 -21.25
C GLN A 55 -10.04 -3.01 -20.59
N ALA A 56 -10.03 -3.12 -19.27
CA ALA A 56 -11.16 -3.68 -18.51
C ALA A 56 -12.43 -2.84 -18.66
N GLU A 57 -12.34 -1.52 -18.76
CA GLU A 57 -13.47 -0.65 -19.09
C GLU A 57 -14.02 -0.97 -20.47
N ALA A 58 -13.16 -1.10 -21.48
CA ALA A 58 -13.55 -1.43 -22.84
C ALA A 58 -14.23 -2.81 -22.94
N ASP A 59 -13.79 -3.75 -22.11
CA ASP A 59 -14.35 -5.12 -22.01
C ASP A 59 -15.63 -5.20 -21.14
N GLY A 60 -16.07 -4.09 -20.54
CA GLY A 60 -17.22 -4.05 -19.62
C GLY A 60 -16.96 -4.72 -18.26
N LYS A 61 -15.69 -4.91 -17.89
CA LYS A 61 -15.26 -5.54 -16.62
C LYS A 61 -14.93 -4.52 -15.53
N ALA A 62 -14.86 -3.25 -15.88
CA ALA A 62 -14.64 -2.14 -14.96
C ALA A 62 -15.68 -1.02 -15.22
N PRO A 63 -16.02 -0.22 -14.20
CA PRO A 63 -16.89 0.94 -14.40
C PRO A 63 -16.26 1.96 -15.36
N ALA A 64 -17.08 2.64 -16.14
CA ALA A 64 -16.61 3.70 -17.01
C ALA A 64 -15.86 4.79 -16.22
N GLY A 65 -14.71 5.24 -16.72
CA GLY A 65 -13.85 6.23 -16.10
C GLY A 65 -13.07 5.71 -14.88
N ALA A 66 -12.98 4.39 -14.66
CA ALA A 66 -12.21 3.83 -13.55
C ALA A 66 -10.72 4.16 -13.66
N SER A 67 -10.15 4.11 -14.87
CA SER A 67 -8.74 4.44 -15.11
C SER A 67 -8.40 5.92 -14.80
N GLU A 68 -9.37 6.82 -14.92
CA GLU A 68 -9.22 8.25 -14.62
C GLU A 68 -9.28 8.56 -13.10
N ARG A 69 -9.66 7.57 -12.28
CA ARG A 69 -9.76 7.70 -10.82
C ARG A 69 -8.47 7.34 -10.09
N MET A 70 -7.39 7.14 -10.84
CA MET A 70 -6.06 6.89 -10.30
C MET A 70 -5.25 8.18 -10.25
N LYS A 71 -4.57 8.40 -9.12
CA LYS A 71 -3.57 9.46 -8.94
C LYS A 71 -2.27 8.84 -8.45
N PHE A 72 -1.15 9.23 -9.02
CA PHE A 72 0.17 8.81 -8.59
C PHE A 72 0.93 9.97 -7.95
N TYR A 73 1.56 9.70 -6.83
CA TYR A 73 2.41 10.59 -6.07
C TYR A 73 3.76 9.91 -5.91
N GLU A 74 4.76 10.36 -6.67
CA GLU A 74 6.14 9.92 -6.51
C GLU A 74 6.72 10.61 -5.27
N ASP A 75 6.62 9.94 -4.13
CA ASP A 75 7.10 10.47 -2.86
C ASP A 75 7.25 9.33 -1.84
N ASN A 76 8.00 9.60 -0.77
CA ASN A 76 8.22 8.63 0.31
C ASN A 76 7.19 8.81 1.42
N VAL A 77 6.69 7.72 1.99
CA VAL A 77 5.74 7.73 3.12
C VAL A 77 6.35 8.37 4.38
N LEU A 78 7.67 8.44 4.48
CA LEU A 78 8.36 9.21 5.53
C LEU A 78 8.19 10.72 5.38
N ASN A 79 7.82 11.20 4.16
CA ASN A 79 7.56 12.62 3.92
C ASN A 79 6.16 13.00 4.43
N ARG A 80 6.11 13.51 5.66
CA ARG A 80 4.87 13.96 6.30
C ARG A 80 4.12 14.99 5.46
N ASP A 81 4.82 15.94 4.88
CA ASP A 81 4.19 17.05 4.14
C ASP A 81 3.51 16.53 2.86
N ALA A 82 4.11 15.53 2.21
CA ALA A 82 3.48 14.85 1.08
C ALA A 82 2.19 14.15 1.49
N LEU A 83 2.20 13.40 2.60
CA LEU A 83 1.00 12.74 3.11
C LEU A 83 -0.08 13.76 3.49
N GLU A 84 0.27 14.83 4.22
CA GLU A 84 -0.67 15.90 4.58
C GLU A 84 -1.35 16.50 3.34
N ARG A 85 -0.57 16.78 2.29
CA ARG A 85 -1.08 17.26 1.00
C ARG A 85 -2.04 16.25 0.36
N ILE A 86 -1.65 14.97 0.30
CA ILE A 86 -2.48 13.91 -0.31
C ILE A 86 -3.83 13.81 0.42
N PHE A 87 -3.83 13.81 1.74
CA PHE A 87 -5.05 13.74 2.54
C PHE A 87 -5.89 15.01 2.44
N ALA A 88 -5.28 16.19 2.28
CA ALA A 88 -5.99 17.45 2.10
C ALA A 88 -6.64 17.58 0.72
N GLU A 89 -6.00 17.05 -0.32
CA GLU A 89 -6.48 17.11 -1.71
C GLU A 89 -7.50 16.02 -2.05
N ASN A 90 -7.60 14.98 -1.22
CA ASN A 90 -8.46 13.84 -1.49
C ASN A 90 -9.22 13.43 -0.23
N ASP A 91 -10.49 13.12 -0.38
CA ASP A 91 -11.28 12.50 0.68
C ASP A 91 -10.90 11.01 0.79
N ILE A 92 -9.86 10.71 1.58
CA ILE A 92 -9.34 9.36 1.75
C ILE A 92 -10.24 8.57 2.71
N TYR A 93 -10.97 7.60 2.16
CA TYR A 93 -11.82 6.69 2.92
C TYR A 93 -11.05 5.69 3.76
N GLY A 94 -9.91 5.20 3.25
CA GLY A 94 -9.06 4.24 3.93
C GLY A 94 -7.70 4.08 3.25
N VAL A 95 -6.81 3.39 3.92
CA VAL A 95 -5.43 3.17 3.47
C VAL A 95 -5.15 1.67 3.39
N ILE A 96 -4.45 1.23 2.33
CA ILE A 96 -3.79 -0.08 2.27
C ILE A 96 -2.29 0.19 2.28
N HIS A 97 -1.63 -0.31 3.31
CA HIS A 97 -0.22 -0.01 3.58
C HIS A 97 0.68 -1.18 3.20
N PHE A 98 1.33 -1.06 2.03
CA PHE A 98 2.33 -2.02 1.53
C PHE A 98 3.76 -1.47 1.60
N ALA A 99 3.94 -0.15 1.72
CA ALA A 99 5.26 0.46 1.72
C ALA A 99 6.10 -0.04 2.90
N GLY A 100 7.26 -0.62 2.58
CA GLY A 100 8.20 -1.12 3.57
C GLY A 100 9.30 -1.96 2.91
N PHE A 101 10.47 -1.97 3.52
CA PHE A 101 11.55 -2.88 3.15
C PHE A 101 11.21 -4.28 3.62
N LYS A 102 11.51 -5.31 2.81
CA LYS A 102 11.08 -6.69 3.05
C LYS A 102 12.13 -7.77 2.76
N ALA A 103 13.39 -7.37 2.55
CA ALA A 103 14.49 -8.30 2.32
C ALA A 103 15.06 -8.79 3.66
N VAL A 104 14.72 -10.03 4.04
CA VAL A 104 15.11 -10.63 5.34
C VAL A 104 16.61 -10.56 5.58
N GLY A 105 17.45 -10.98 4.61
CA GLY A 105 18.89 -10.93 4.74
C GLY A 105 19.43 -9.52 4.97
N GLU A 106 18.98 -8.56 4.16
CA GLU A 106 19.38 -7.16 4.31
C GLU A 106 18.95 -6.57 5.66
N SER A 107 17.82 -6.98 6.20
CA SER A 107 17.35 -6.49 7.50
C SER A 107 18.30 -6.85 8.64
N VAL A 108 18.98 -7.98 8.56
CA VAL A 108 20.00 -8.41 9.54
C VAL A 108 21.26 -7.56 9.41
N GLU A 109 21.65 -7.19 8.19
CA GLU A 109 22.82 -6.36 7.93
C GLU A 109 22.59 -4.88 8.27
N LYS A 110 21.36 -4.39 8.04
CA LYS A 110 20.95 -2.98 8.18
C LYS A 110 19.72 -2.80 9.07
N PRO A 111 19.76 -3.26 10.33
CA PRO A 111 18.56 -3.29 11.19
C PRO A 111 17.98 -1.91 11.47
N LEU A 112 18.81 -0.88 11.64
CA LEU A 112 18.35 0.47 11.95
C LEU A 112 17.59 1.10 10.77
N GLU A 113 18.06 0.88 9.55
CA GLU A 113 17.40 1.34 8.33
C GLU A 113 16.02 0.69 8.19
N TYR A 114 15.90 -0.61 8.49
CA TYR A 114 14.63 -1.33 8.49
C TYR A 114 13.67 -0.82 9.55
N TYR A 115 14.12 -0.63 10.79
CA TYR A 115 13.28 -0.07 11.84
C TYR A 115 12.87 1.36 11.51
N TYR A 116 13.80 2.19 11.04
CA TYR A 116 13.49 3.56 10.68
C TYR A 116 12.47 3.61 9.53
N ASN A 117 12.74 2.89 8.45
CA ASN A 117 11.83 2.89 7.31
C ASN A 117 10.46 2.29 7.65
N ASN A 118 10.40 1.08 8.21
CA ASN A 118 9.15 0.34 8.35
C ASN A 118 8.30 0.80 9.54
N ILE A 119 8.93 1.21 10.64
CA ILE A 119 8.19 1.67 11.82
C ILE A 119 7.82 3.15 11.69
N THR A 120 8.79 4.00 11.34
CA THR A 120 8.57 5.44 11.30
C THR A 120 7.57 5.84 10.22
N ASN A 121 7.61 5.23 9.03
CA ASN A 121 6.64 5.51 7.98
C ASN A 121 5.21 5.15 8.43
N THR A 122 5.04 4.02 9.11
CA THR A 122 3.74 3.60 9.65
C THR A 122 3.23 4.58 10.72
N LEU A 123 4.12 5.04 11.61
CA LEU A 123 3.76 6.02 12.64
C LEU A 123 3.36 7.37 12.04
N ILE A 124 4.11 7.88 11.06
CA ILE A 124 3.79 9.12 10.35
C ILE A 124 2.44 8.99 9.65
N LEU A 125 2.23 7.89 8.90
CA LEU A 125 0.99 7.62 8.20
C LEU A 125 -0.20 7.59 9.16
N CYS A 126 -0.12 6.86 10.26
CA CYS A 126 -1.18 6.77 11.27
C CYS A 126 -1.48 8.13 11.93
N ASP A 127 -0.45 8.96 12.17
CA ASP A 127 -0.64 10.29 12.73
C ASP A 127 -1.36 11.23 11.75
N VAL A 128 -0.98 11.22 10.47
CA VAL A 128 -1.68 11.99 9.43
C VAL A 128 -3.12 11.48 9.25
N MET A 129 -3.32 10.17 9.19
CA MET A 129 -4.66 9.56 9.14
C MET A 129 -5.54 10.04 10.31
N ARG A 130 -4.99 10.05 11.53
CA ARG A 130 -5.69 10.52 12.74
C ARG A 130 -6.10 11.98 12.60
N LYS A 131 -5.18 12.84 12.13
CA LYS A 131 -5.43 14.28 11.94
C LYS A 131 -6.53 14.55 10.93
N HIS A 132 -6.60 13.76 9.87
CA HIS A 132 -7.63 13.87 8.83
C HIS A 132 -8.89 13.00 9.09
N GLY A 133 -9.01 12.37 10.26
CA GLY A 133 -10.18 11.58 10.63
C GLY A 133 -10.33 10.25 9.90
N CYS A 134 -9.34 9.82 9.12
CA CYS A 134 -9.32 8.52 8.45
C CYS A 134 -8.95 7.42 9.45
N LYS A 135 -9.87 6.48 9.70
CA LYS A 135 -9.70 5.43 10.73
C LYS A 135 -9.60 4.02 10.15
N ARG A 136 -9.52 3.88 8.83
CA ARG A 136 -9.51 2.58 8.16
C ARG A 136 -8.14 2.34 7.56
N ILE A 137 -7.45 1.32 8.06
CA ILE A 137 -6.16 0.87 7.54
C ILE A 137 -6.15 -0.65 7.42
N VAL A 138 -5.63 -1.12 6.30
CA VAL A 138 -5.21 -2.51 6.12
C VAL A 138 -3.70 -2.50 6.04
N PHE A 139 -3.06 -3.18 6.96
CA PHE A 139 -1.61 -3.29 7.03
C PHE A 139 -1.17 -4.65 6.48
N SER A 140 -0.30 -4.63 5.47
CA SER A 140 0.31 -5.85 4.92
C SER A 140 1.42 -6.33 5.85
N SER A 141 1.09 -7.23 6.76
CA SER A 141 2.05 -7.86 7.64
C SER A 141 2.85 -8.94 6.91
N SER A 142 3.71 -9.63 7.63
CA SER A 142 4.60 -10.66 7.13
C SER A 142 4.39 -12.00 7.84
N ALA A 143 4.62 -13.11 7.12
CA ALA A 143 4.66 -14.44 7.74
C ALA A 143 5.79 -14.57 8.78
N THR A 144 6.80 -13.72 8.73
CA THR A 144 7.91 -13.71 9.72
C THR A 144 7.45 -13.39 11.15
N VAL A 145 6.24 -12.85 11.34
CA VAL A 145 5.64 -12.64 12.68
C VAL A 145 5.41 -13.95 13.45
N TYR A 146 5.42 -15.09 12.76
CA TYR A 146 5.30 -16.40 13.40
C TYR A 146 6.65 -17.00 13.83
N GLY A 147 7.78 -16.36 13.46
CA GLY A 147 9.13 -16.87 13.75
C GLY A 147 9.40 -18.21 13.05
N GLU A 148 10.10 -19.12 13.73
CA GLU A 148 10.35 -20.49 13.26
C GLU A 148 9.09 -21.36 13.44
N PRO A 149 8.40 -21.76 12.37
CA PRO A 149 7.16 -22.52 12.49
C PRO A 149 7.45 -24.00 12.83
N ASP A 150 6.56 -24.62 13.61
CA ASP A 150 6.66 -26.06 13.92
C ASP A 150 6.19 -26.95 12.76
N SER A 151 5.40 -26.38 11.83
CA SER A 151 4.86 -27.10 10.69
C SER A 151 4.58 -26.18 9.50
N VAL A 152 4.59 -26.75 8.31
CA VAL A 152 4.14 -26.11 7.07
C VAL A 152 3.09 -27.00 6.40
N PRO A 153 2.05 -26.43 5.79
CA PRO A 153 1.78 -24.99 5.60
C PRO A 153 1.44 -24.28 6.91
N LEU A 154 1.81 -22.98 6.99
CA LEU A 154 1.56 -22.14 8.15
C LEU A 154 0.09 -21.75 8.23
N SER A 155 -0.54 -22.01 9.38
CA SER A 155 -1.92 -21.63 9.65
C SER A 155 -2.00 -20.25 10.33
N GLU A 156 -3.10 -19.51 10.12
CA GLU A 156 -3.38 -18.26 10.84
C GLU A 156 -3.49 -18.43 12.37
N THR A 157 -3.78 -19.64 12.82
CA THR A 157 -3.86 -20.00 14.24
C THR A 157 -2.53 -20.49 14.83
N ALA A 158 -1.45 -20.50 14.03
CA ALA A 158 -0.13 -20.91 14.50
C ALA A 158 0.37 -20.00 15.62
N GLU A 159 1.11 -20.56 16.56
CA GLU A 159 1.72 -19.80 17.66
C GLU A 159 2.75 -18.79 17.11
N LYS A 160 2.68 -17.58 17.62
CA LYS A 160 3.66 -16.52 17.31
C LYS A 160 4.88 -16.71 18.19
N LYS A 161 6.01 -17.02 17.59
CA LYS A 161 7.30 -17.18 18.25
C LYS A 161 8.15 -15.91 18.13
N PRO A 162 9.28 -15.81 18.86
CA PRO A 162 10.19 -14.69 18.72
C PRO A 162 10.60 -14.47 17.26
N ALA A 163 10.63 -13.20 16.84
CA ALA A 163 11.07 -12.83 15.50
C ALA A 163 12.54 -13.23 15.28
N THR A 164 12.86 -13.74 14.11
CA THR A 164 14.20 -14.20 13.73
C THR A 164 15.03 -13.13 13.03
N ASN A 165 14.43 -12.00 12.67
CA ASN A 165 15.06 -10.91 11.94
C ASN A 165 14.32 -9.58 12.19
N PRO A 166 14.95 -8.42 11.87
CA PRO A 166 14.36 -7.09 12.03
C PRO A 166 13.17 -6.79 11.11
N TYR A 167 13.06 -7.49 9.97
CA TYR A 167 11.90 -7.41 9.08
C TYR A 167 10.73 -8.21 9.65
#